data_b3ac8c11f40528e4e1a77adefddf29df
#
_entry.id   b3ac8c11f40528e4e1a77adefddf29df
#
_cell.length_a   1.000
_cell.length_b   1.000
_cell.length_c   1.000
_cell.angle_alpha   90.00
_cell.angle_beta   90.00
_cell.angle_gamma   90.00
#
_symmetry.space_group_name_H-M   'P 1'
#
loop_
_entity.id
_entity.type
_entity.pdbx_description
1 polymer ?
#
loop_
_entity_poly.entity_id
_entity_poly.type
_entity_poly.pdbx_seq_one_letter_code
_entity_poly.pdbx_strand_id
1 'polypeptide(L)'
;MKKINKGQFRFILFLSLFLTLSFSCQRVMDDGEEDDVSSSDGTALKIMARSGGNTSIEYPVYLYAFNEKGDCAAKQKITSEEVEMNLQLPSGNFKVVALSGVSKGYVMSDNPKISDVITMQEGGCASKAMMMGMADVSLEGKNKTVNLMLTYMVASLNVVLTKADKVKQVKVGISPLHSSLNFEGKYGGEEKKLEIECALGTDGRWTAGPVYIFPGSGSQTTLSITLDDSKGSHTYGYVSKVVPQANHPYNIGGSYTGDISIDGSLIAKGWE
;
A
#
# COMPACT_ATOMS: atom_id res chain seq x y z
N MET A 1 -71.13 -8.15 2.86
CA MET A 1 -70.32 -7.23 3.72
C MET A 1 -68.87 -7.74 3.77
N LYS A 2 -67.95 -7.05 3.07
CA LYS A 2 -66.51 -7.41 3.04
C LYS A 2 -65.81 -6.72 4.23
N LYS A 3 -65.20 -7.55 5.12
CA LYS A 3 -64.38 -7.04 6.23
C LYS A 3 -63.12 -6.39 5.71
N ILE A 4 -62.94 -5.10 5.97
CA ILE A 4 -61.71 -4.35 5.68
C ILE A 4 -60.69 -4.72 6.75
N ASN A 5 -59.53 -5.17 6.32
CA ASN A 5 -58.43 -5.65 7.14
C ASN A 5 -57.72 -4.48 7.84
N LYS A 6 -57.61 -4.49 9.17
CA LYS A 6 -57.04 -3.43 10.02
C LYS A 6 -55.59 -3.06 9.67
N GLY A 7 -54.89 -3.87 8.87
CA GLY A 7 -53.52 -3.61 8.42
C GLY A 7 -53.42 -2.55 7.31
N GLN A 8 -54.44 -2.39 6.47
CA GLN A 8 -54.39 -1.43 5.36
C GLN A 8 -54.66 0.01 5.82
N PHE A 9 -55.38 0.17 6.93
CA PHE A 9 -55.66 1.51 7.47
C PHE A 9 -54.42 2.18 8.12
N ARG A 10 -53.49 1.40 8.64
CA ARG A 10 -52.24 1.91 9.22
C ARG A 10 -51.22 2.36 8.15
N PHE A 11 -51.27 1.75 6.97
CA PHE A 11 -50.36 2.08 5.89
C PHE A 11 -50.73 3.39 5.19
N ILE A 12 -52.04 3.68 5.10
CA ILE A 12 -52.52 4.94 4.49
C ILE A 12 -52.26 6.14 5.42
N LEU A 13 -52.30 5.94 6.74
CA LEU A 13 -52.04 7.01 7.70
C LEU A 13 -50.55 7.41 7.77
N PHE A 14 -49.63 6.48 7.49
CA PHE A 14 -48.20 6.75 7.43
C PHE A 14 -47.77 7.43 6.13
N LEU A 15 -48.47 7.21 5.03
CA LEU A 15 -48.15 7.83 3.75
C LEU A 15 -48.62 9.29 3.68
N SER A 16 -49.66 9.65 4.45
CA SER A 16 -50.15 11.05 4.51
C SER A 16 -49.29 11.97 5.39
N LEU A 17 -48.49 11.42 6.28
CA LEU A 17 -47.62 12.24 7.16
C LEU A 17 -46.28 12.59 6.52
N PHE A 18 -45.87 11.93 5.43
CA PHE A 18 -44.64 12.23 4.72
C PHE A 18 -44.73 13.27 3.63
N LEU A 19 -45.97 13.77 3.30
CA LEU A 19 -46.19 14.74 2.24
C LEU A 19 -46.30 16.20 2.71
N THR A 20 -46.10 16.50 3.99
CA THR A 20 -46.25 17.89 4.50
C THR A 20 -44.94 18.54 4.95
N LEU A 21 -43.77 18.01 4.61
CA LEU A 21 -42.46 18.59 4.98
C LEU A 21 -41.67 19.20 3.79
N SER A 22 -42.29 19.45 2.68
CA SER A 22 -41.61 20.05 1.55
C SER A 22 -42.31 21.33 1.08
N PHE A 23 -42.29 22.40 1.87
CA PHE A 23 -42.46 23.78 1.43
C PHE A 23 -42.04 24.73 2.56
N SER A 24 -40.88 25.29 2.50
CA SER A 24 -40.58 26.67 2.83
C SER A 24 -39.10 26.98 2.59
N CYS A 25 -38.77 27.47 1.44
CA CYS A 25 -37.67 28.43 1.26
C CYS A 25 -38.23 29.59 0.46
N GLN A 26 -38.91 30.51 1.14
CA GLN A 26 -39.11 31.86 0.61
C GLN A 26 -37.82 32.64 0.80
N ARG A 27 -37.21 33.05 -0.31
CA ARG A 27 -36.21 34.10 -0.35
C ARG A 27 -36.85 35.40 0.09
N VAL A 28 -36.47 35.92 1.22
CA VAL A 28 -36.60 37.32 1.55
C VAL A 28 -35.35 37.99 1.00
N MET A 29 -35.51 38.86 0.00
CA MET A 29 -34.51 39.87 -0.33
C MET A 29 -34.58 40.93 0.76
N ASP A 30 -33.56 41.06 1.55
CA ASP A 30 -33.29 42.21 2.39
C ASP A 30 -31.97 42.80 1.94
N ASP A 31 -32.08 44.09 1.53
CA ASP A 31 -30.91 44.87 1.13
C ASP A 31 -30.18 45.34 2.38
N GLY A 32 -28.90 45.01 2.46
CA GLY A 32 -28.00 45.74 3.36
C GLY A 32 -27.33 44.89 4.42
N GLU A 33 -26.10 44.71 4.20
CA GLU A 33 -24.91 44.56 5.03
C GLU A 33 -24.08 43.39 4.51
N GLU A 34 -22.94 43.72 3.93
CA GLU A 34 -21.85 42.81 3.62
C GLU A 34 -21.29 42.27 4.93
N ASP A 35 -21.90 41.21 5.50
CA ASP A 35 -21.21 40.36 6.45
C ASP A 35 -20.19 39.53 5.68
N ASP A 36 -18.96 39.88 5.91
CA ASP A 36 -17.74 39.17 5.54
C ASP A 36 -17.85 37.71 6.05
N VAL A 37 -18.56 36.88 5.26
CA VAL A 37 -18.46 35.44 5.43
C VAL A 37 -17.03 35.10 5.08
N SER A 38 -16.19 34.95 6.11
CA SER A 38 -14.84 34.44 5.98
C SER A 38 -14.91 33.13 5.19
N SER A 39 -14.71 33.25 3.89
CA SER A 39 -14.43 32.13 3.02
C SER A 39 -13.27 31.42 3.67
N SER A 40 -13.44 30.17 4.02
CA SER A 40 -12.32 29.30 4.40
C SER A 40 -11.35 29.33 3.24
N ASP A 41 -10.30 30.15 3.37
CA ASP A 41 -9.25 30.37 2.36
C ASP A 41 -8.43 29.07 2.15
N GLY A 42 -9.10 28.02 1.70
CA GLY A 42 -8.45 26.78 1.28
C GLY A 42 -8.16 26.82 -0.20
N THR A 43 -6.88 26.73 -0.55
CA THR A 43 -6.44 26.57 -1.93
C THR A 43 -6.62 25.12 -2.35
N ALA A 44 -7.31 24.86 -3.48
CA ALA A 44 -7.46 23.54 -4.00
C ALA A 44 -6.15 23.07 -4.66
N LEU A 45 -5.57 21.97 -4.14
CA LEU A 45 -4.46 21.27 -4.73
C LEU A 45 -4.97 20.03 -5.46
N LYS A 46 -4.97 20.06 -6.78
CA LYS A 46 -5.28 18.90 -7.63
C LYS A 46 -4.03 18.04 -7.80
N ILE A 47 -4.17 16.73 -7.57
CA ILE A 47 -3.07 15.78 -7.68
C ILE A 47 -3.35 14.85 -8.86
N MET A 48 -2.36 14.67 -9.72
CA MET A 48 -2.37 13.71 -10.82
C MET A 48 -1.30 12.66 -10.53
N ALA A 49 -1.73 11.48 -10.08
CA ALA A 49 -0.83 10.36 -9.82
C ALA A 49 -0.71 9.48 -11.07
N ARG A 50 0.50 9.07 -11.40
CA ARG A 50 0.81 8.13 -12.49
C ARG A 50 1.78 7.08 -11.96
N SER A 51 1.65 5.83 -12.42
CA SER A 51 2.65 4.81 -12.17
C SER A 51 3.85 5.01 -13.09
N GLY A 52 5.05 4.74 -12.59
CA GLY A 52 6.23 4.59 -13.43
C GLY A 52 6.19 3.25 -14.16
N GLY A 53 6.07 3.26 -15.50
CA GLY A 53 5.97 2.06 -16.33
C GLY A 53 4.53 1.69 -16.73
N ASN A 54 4.34 0.47 -17.23
CA ASN A 54 3.06 -0.03 -17.76
C ASN A 54 2.12 -0.63 -16.68
N THR A 55 2.32 -0.28 -15.42
CA THR A 55 1.54 -0.81 -14.31
C THR A 55 0.37 0.11 -13.94
N SER A 56 -0.76 -0.46 -13.57
CA SER A 56 -1.90 0.30 -13.05
C SER A 56 -1.70 0.67 -11.58
N ILE A 57 -2.24 1.81 -11.18
CA ILE A 57 -2.30 2.21 -9.77
C ILE A 57 -3.32 1.32 -9.06
N GLU A 58 -2.93 0.70 -7.94
CA GLU A 58 -3.85 -0.07 -7.11
C GLU A 58 -4.58 0.84 -6.11
N TYR A 59 -5.89 0.72 -6.05
CA TYR A 59 -6.72 1.42 -5.09
C TYR A 59 -6.95 0.58 -3.81
N PRO A 60 -7.12 1.23 -2.64
CA PRO A 60 -7.16 2.67 -2.43
C PRO A 60 -5.80 3.35 -2.53
N VAL A 61 -5.80 4.61 -3.00
CA VAL A 61 -4.66 5.52 -2.90
C VAL A 61 -4.86 6.41 -1.67
N TYR A 62 -3.85 6.55 -0.85
CA TYR A 62 -3.83 7.44 0.29
C TYR A 62 -2.99 8.67 -0.05
N LEU A 63 -3.59 9.85 0.09
CA LEU A 63 -2.92 11.14 -0.10
C LEU A 63 -2.70 11.79 1.25
N TYR A 64 -1.53 12.36 1.44
CA TYR A 64 -1.16 13.13 2.61
C TYR A 64 -0.48 14.42 2.17
N ALA A 65 -0.74 15.52 2.87
CA ALA A 65 0.03 16.75 2.77
C ALA A 65 0.61 17.06 4.14
N PHE A 66 1.93 17.11 4.22
CA PHE A 66 2.68 17.43 5.45
C PHE A 66 3.17 18.87 5.38
N ASN A 67 2.96 19.63 6.45
CA ASN A 67 3.48 20.99 6.60
C ASN A 67 4.99 20.99 6.88
N GLU A 68 5.59 22.17 6.99
CA GLU A 68 7.02 22.35 7.30
C GLU A 68 7.46 21.75 8.64
N LYS A 69 6.52 21.56 9.58
CA LYS A 69 6.78 20.90 10.87
C LYS A 69 6.71 19.37 10.78
N GLY A 70 6.33 18.84 9.61
CA GLY A 70 6.13 17.42 9.38
C GLY A 70 4.79 16.88 9.89
N ASP A 71 3.87 17.74 10.31
CA ASP A 71 2.53 17.32 10.73
C ASP A 71 1.61 17.16 9.50
N CYS A 72 0.71 16.17 9.54
CA CYS A 72 -0.28 15.96 8.49
C CYS A 72 -1.32 17.08 8.50
N ALA A 73 -1.25 17.98 7.54
CA ALA A 73 -2.18 19.10 7.38
C ALA A 73 -3.49 18.70 6.68
N ALA A 74 -3.42 17.76 5.73
CA ALA A 74 -4.59 17.20 5.07
C ALA A 74 -4.32 15.77 4.61
N LYS A 75 -5.40 14.98 4.52
CA LYS A 75 -5.36 13.61 4.00
C LYS A 75 -6.64 13.27 3.24
N GLN A 76 -6.52 12.39 2.25
CA GLN A 76 -7.65 11.87 1.50
C GLN A 76 -7.41 10.39 1.17
N LYS A 77 -8.47 9.58 1.22
CA LYS A 77 -8.48 8.21 0.73
C LYS A 77 -9.27 8.12 -0.56
N ILE A 78 -8.61 7.76 -1.64
CA ILE A 78 -9.18 7.61 -2.97
C ILE A 78 -9.48 6.12 -3.20
N THR A 79 -10.73 5.78 -3.42
CA THR A 79 -11.17 4.38 -3.48
C THR A 79 -11.25 3.83 -4.90
N SER A 80 -11.28 4.67 -5.91
CA SER A 80 -11.32 4.30 -7.33
C SER A 80 -10.72 5.39 -8.21
N GLU A 81 -10.48 5.07 -9.47
CA GLU A 81 -9.97 5.99 -10.49
C GLU A 81 -10.92 7.18 -10.77
N GLU A 82 -12.20 7.00 -10.54
CA GLU A 82 -13.22 8.02 -10.79
C GLU A 82 -13.24 9.14 -9.74
N VAL A 83 -12.61 8.91 -8.58
CA VAL A 83 -12.55 9.88 -7.49
C VAL A 83 -11.40 10.85 -7.72
N GLU A 84 -11.72 12.14 -7.81
CA GLU A 84 -10.67 13.16 -7.95
C GLU A 84 -9.76 13.25 -6.72
N MET A 85 -8.47 13.37 -6.98
CA MET A 85 -7.43 13.55 -5.97
C MET A 85 -7.25 15.05 -5.70
N ASN A 86 -7.99 15.59 -4.72
CA ASN A 86 -7.97 17.00 -4.37
C ASN A 86 -7.78 17.19 -2.87
N LEU A 87 -6.84 18.06 -2.46
CA LEU A 87 -6.66 18.45 -1.08
C LEU A 87 -6.95 19.96 -0.93
N GLN A 88 -7.66 20.33 0.13
CA GLN A 88 -7.86 21.73 0.54
C GLN A 88 -6.79 22.07 1.57
N LEU A 89 -5.96 23.04 1.27
CA LEU A 89 -4.82 23.44 2.07
C LEU A 89 -4.74 24.97 2.20
N PRO A 90 -4.30 25.50 3.32
CA PRO A 90 -3.98 26.93 3.43
C PRO A 90 -2.78 27.29 2.55
N SER A 91 -2.49 28.57 2.40
CA SER A 91 -1.22 29.03 1.81
C SER A 91 -0.03 28.52 2.64
N GLY A 92 1.05 28.12 1.99
CA GLY A 92 2.24 27.57 2.65
C GLY A 92 2.99 26.54 1.83
N ASN A 93 4.00 25.96 2.43
CA ASN A 93 4.82 24.91 1.83
C ASN A 93 4.42 23.54 2.39
N PHE A 94 4.25 22.59 1.49
CA PHE A 94 3.81 21.23 1.84
C PHE A 94 4.62 20.18 1.10
N LYS A 95 4.86 19.06 1.76
CA LYS A 95 5.28 17.83 1.09
C LYS A 95 4.05 16.96 0.88
N VAL A 96 3.71 16.72 -0.37
CA VAL A 96 2.58 15.85 -0.76
C VAL A 96 3.10 14.45 -1.01
N VAL A 97 2.45 13.46 -0.41
CA VAL A 97 2.78 12.04 -0.53
C VAL A 97 1.55 11.26 -0.96
N ALA A 98 1.71 10.43 -1.98
CA ALA A 98 0.70 9.47 -2.41
C ALA A 98 1.21 8.05 -2.19
N LEU A 99 0.37 7.20 -1.59
CA LEU A 99 0.63 5.78 -1.36
C LEU A 99 -0.44 4.95 -2.07
N SER A 100 -0.01 3.94 -2.84
CA SER A 100 -0.88 2.95 -3.49
C SER A 100 -0.46 1.54 -3.07
N GLY A 101 -1.37 0.57 -3.14
CA GLY A 101 -1.08 -0.82 -2.77
C GLY A 101 -0.94 -1.05 -1.25
N VAL A 102 -1.15 -0.02 -0.44
CA VAL A 102 -1.12 -0.11 1.03
C VAL A 102 -2.45 -0.68 1.51
N SER A 103 -2.57 -1.99 1.50
CA SER A 103 -3.74 -2.72 1.99
C SER A 103 -3.30 -3.75 3.03
N LYS A 104 -3.85 -4.95 3.00
CA LYS A 104 -3.43 -6.04 3.90
C LYS A 104 -1.92 -6.30 3.78
N GLY A 105 -1.22 -6.29 4.89
CA GLY A 105 0.21 -6.56 4.99
C GLY A 105 1.06 -5.36 5.42
N TYR A 106 0.49 -4.13 5.43
CA TYR A 106 1.18 -2.94 5.92
C TYR A 106 0.48 -2.36 7.15
N VAL A 107 1.28 -1.75 8.02
CA VAL A 107 0.83 -1.03 9.22
C VAL A 107 1.36 0.38 9.16
N MET A 108 0.47 1.35 9.28
CA MET A 108 0.81 2.78 9.35
C MET A 108 -0.19 3.51 10.24
N SER A 109 0.20 4.68 10.73
CA SER A 109 -0.68 5.56 11.50
C SER A 109 -1.82 6.12 10.63
N ASP A 110 -3.01 6.25 11.19
CA ASP A 110 -4.14 6.91 10.52
C ASP A 110 -3.92 8.41 10.36
N ASN A 111 -3.14 9.03 11.24
CA ASN A 111 -2.78 10.44 11.19
C ASN A 111 -1.27 10.59 11.37
N PRO A 112 -0.47 10.25 10.35
CA PRO A 112 0.97 10.19 10.48
C PRO A 112 1.62 11.57 10.52
N LYS A 113 2.78 11.63 11.16
CA LYS A 113 3.80 12.62 10.87
C LYS A 113 4.66 12.15 9.69
N ILE A 114 5.35 13.06 9.04
CA ILE A 114 6.23 12.71 7.92
C ILE A 114 7.37 11.75 8.32
N SER A 115 7.78 11.81 9.59
CA SER A 115 8.80 10.94 10.18
C SER A 115 8.28 9.58 10.62
N ASP A 116 6.96 9.41 10.72
CA ASP A 116 6.37 8.14 11.11
C ASP A 116 6.66 7.06 10.09
N VAL A 117 6.65 5.82 10.54
CA VAL A 117 7.06 4.70 9.71
C VAL A 117 5.88 3.83 9.30
N ILE A 118 5.98 3.33 8.08
CA ILE A 118 5.18 2.25 7.54
C ILE A 118 5.96 0.97 7.79
N THR A 119 5.35 -0.03 8.40
CA THR A 119 5.95 -1.34 8.65
C THR A 119 5.14 -2.43 7.95
N MET A 120 5.72 -3.61 7.79
CA MET A 120 4.96 -4.79 7.38
C MET A 120 4.36 -5.47 8.61
N GLN A 121 3.20 -6.10 8.43
CA GLN A 121 2.55 -6.91 9.46
C GLN A 121 3.46 -8.08 9.90
N GLU A 122 3.01 -8.80 10.91
CA GLU A 122 3.62 -10.05 11.34
C GLU A 122 3.85 -10.98 10.15
N GLY A 123 5.07 -11.54 10.04
CA GLY A 123 5.50 -12.28 8.86
C GLY A 123 6.44 -11.51 7.94
N GLY A 124 6.52 -10.17 8.05
CA GLY A 124 7.53 -9.33 7.37
C GLY A 124 7.41 -9.25 5.85
N CYS A 125 6.29 -9.68 5.26
CA CYS A 125 6.00 -9.53 3.83
C CYS A 125 4.53 -9.16 3.59
N ALA A 126 4.25 -8.64 2.40
CA ALA A 126 2.93 -8.25 1.96
C ALA A 126 2.51 -8.99 0.69
N SER A 127 1.20 -9.14 0.47
CA SER A 127 0.63 -9.73 -0.76
C SER A 127 0.43 -8.72 -1.89
N LYS A 128 0.59 -7.43 -1.60
CA LYS A 128 0.43 -6.32 -2.54
C LYS A 128 1.69 -5.46 -2.57
N ALA A 129 2.05 -4.98 -3.76
CA ALA A 129 3.19 -4.10 -3.93
C ALA A 129 2.82 -2.66 -3.54
N MET A 130 3.55 -2.08 -2.60
CA MET A 130 3.39 -0.69 -2.23
C MET A 130 4.14 0.22 -3.21
N MET A 131 3.45 1.26 -3.68
CA MET A 131 4.03 2.35 -4.46
C MET A 131 3.93 3.66 -3.68
N MET A 132 4.89 4.55 -3.88
CA MET A 132 4.93 5.89 -3.29
C MET A 132 5.34 6.91 -4.34
N GLY A 133 4.70 8.08 -4.29
CA GLY A 133 5.10 9.27 -5.05
C GLY A 133 5.12 10.48 -4.13
N MET A 134 6.07 11.41 -4.35
CA MET A 134 6.24 12.59 -3.50
C MET A 134 6.52 13.83 -4.33
N ALA A 135 6.06 14.98 -3.86
CA ALA A 135 6.46 16.30 -4.39
C ALA A 135 6.42 17.36 -3.30
N ASP A 136 7.30 18.33 -3.39
CA ASP A 136 7.25 19.57 -2.61
C ASP A 136 6.37 20.59 -3.36
N VAL A 137 5.45 21.23 -2.65
CA VAL A 137 4.47 22.14 -3.21
C VAL A 137 4.40 23.41 -2.38
N SER A 138 4.55 24.57 -3.03
CA SER A 138 4.26 25.87 -2.43
C SER A 138 2.92 26.40 -2.93
N LEU A 139 2.02 26.75 -2.03
CA LEU A 139 0.69 27.31 -2.32
C LEU A 139 0.66 28.78 -1.91
N GLU A 140 0.33 29.65 -2.88
CA GLU A 140 0.30 31.11 -2.74
C GLU A 140 -1.13 31.65 -2.89
N GLY A 141 -2.12 30.95 -2.32
CA GLY A 141 -3.53 31.34 -2.42
C GLY A 141 -4.17 31.09 -3.78
N LYS A 142 -3.53 30.32 -4.68
CA LYS A 142 -4.05 29.96 -6.01
C LYS A 142 -4.12 28.46 -6.18
N ASN A 143 -5.17 27.96 -6.82
CA ASN A 143 -5.31 26.55 -7.16
C ASN A 143 -4.09 26.06 -7.96
N LYS A 144 -3.57 24.90 -7.59
CA LYS A 144 -2.39 24.32 -8.20
C LYS A 144 -2.62 22.86 -8.56
N THR A 145 -1.98 22.41 -9.62
CA THR A 145 -1.93 21.00 -10.00
C THR A 145 -0.51 20.48 -9.80
N VAL A 146 -0.38 19.31 -9.17
CA VAL A 146 0.90 18.60 -9.01
C VAL A 146 0.81 17.22 -9.64
N ASN A 147 1.89 16.83 -10.34
CA ASN A 147 2.04 15.48 -10.89
C ASN A 147 2.92 14.65 -9.97
N LEU A 148 2.42 13.50 -9.52
CA LEU A 148 3.17 12.53 -8.73
C LEU A 148 3.43 11.28 -9.56
N MET A 149 4.69 10.88 -9.66
CA MET A 149 5.07 9.60 -10.21
C MET A 149 5.20 8.58 -9.08
N LEU A 150 4.37 7.56 -9.09
CA LEU A 150 4.39 6.46 -8.12
C LEU A 150 5.39 5.40 -8.59
N THR A 151 6.31 5.06 -7.70
CA THR A 151 7.28 3.98 -7.91
C THR A 151 7.16 2.93 -6.81
N TYR A 152 7.51 1.68 -7.13
CA TYR A 152 7.48 0.62 -6.13
C TYR A 152 8.54 0.81 -5.06
N MET A 153 8.10 0.73 -3.80
CA MET A 153 8.95 0.84 -2.61
C MET A 153 9.28 -0.53 -2.00
N VAL A 154 9.04 -1.59 -2.73
CA VAL A 154 9.24 -2.98 -2.30
C VAL A 154 9.93 -3.77 -3.41
N ALA A 155 10.61 -4.85 -3.02
CA ALA A 155 11.04 -5.90 -3.93
C ALA A 155 9.96 -6.97 -4.01
N SER A 156 9.78 -7.63 -5.16
CA SER A 156 8.98 -8.86 -5.21
C SER A 156 9.89 -10.07 -5.01
N LEU A 157 9.56 -10.92 -4.04
CA LEU A 157 10.28 -12.14 -3.74
C LEU A 157 9.55 -13.34 -4.33
N ASN A 158 10.25 -14.12 -5.14
CA ASN A 158 9.77 -15.38 -5.70
C ASN A 158 10.77 -16.49 -5.39
N VAL A 159 10.27 -17.66 -5.02
CA VAL A 159 11.07 -18.84 -4.76
C VAL A 159 10.58 -19.99 -5.62
N VAL A 160 11.50 -20.70 -6.25
CA VAL A 160 11.24 -21.94 -6.99
C VAL A 160 12.33 -22.95 -6.67
N LEU A 161 11.97 -24.06 -6.04
CA LEU A 161 12.87 -25.19 -5.79
C LEU A 161 12.36 -26.42 -6.54
N THR A 162 13.24 -27.06 -7.29
CA THR A 162 12.94 -28.23 -8.14
C THR A 162 13.63 -29.50 -7.61
N LYS A 163 13.23 -30.67 -8.10
CA LYS A 163 13.82 -31.97 -7.80
C LYS A 163 13.77 -32.33 -6.30
N ALA A 164 12.77 -31.81 -5.58
CA ALA A 164 12.62 -32.03 -4.14
C ALA A 164 11.43 -32.95 -3.81
N ASP A 165 11.24 -34.02 -4.58
CA ASP A 165 10.06 -34.90 -4.52
C ASP A 165 9.90 -35.63 -3.19
N LYS A 166 11.01 -35.83 -2.46
CA LYS A 166 11.03 -36.55 -1.15
C LYS A 166 10.97 -35.59 0.05
N VAL A 167 10.92 -34.30 -0.21
CA VAL A 167 10.84 -33.27 0.81
C VAL A 167 9.37 -33.06 1.23
N LYS A 168 9.13 -32.91 2.54
CA LYS A 168 7.79 -32.73 3.13
C LYS A 168 7.48 -31.27 3.38
N GLN A 169 8.50 -30.45 3.62
CA GLN A 169 8.38 -29.02 3.87
C GLN A 169 9.62 -28.30 3.37
N VAL A 170 9.41 -27.12 2.83
CA VAL A 170 10.48 -26.19 2.41
C VAL A 170 10.23 -24.84 3.03
N LYS A 171 11.23 -24.29 3.74
CA LYS A 171 11.24 -22.92 4.24
C LYS A 171 12.43 -22.16 3.69
N VAL A 172 12.24 -20.92 3.33
CA VAL A 172 13.32 -20.05 2.84
C VAL A 172 13.40 -18.82 3.74
N GLY A 173 14.57 -18.61 4.31
CA GLY A 173 14.92 -17.43 5.09
C GLY A 173 15.75 -16.47 4.26
N ILE A 174 15.49 -15.17 4.42
CA ILE A 174 16.24 -14.09 3.78
C ILE A 174 16.54 -12.98 4.78
N SER A 175 17.78 -12.51 4.82
CA SER A 175 18.25 -11.42 5.71
C SER A 175 19.54 -10.79 5.18
N PRO A 176 19.93 -9.58 5.62
CA PRO A 176 19.11 -8.65 6.41
C PRO A 176 18.16 -7.84 5.53
N LEU A 177 16.99 -7.49 6.04
CA LEU A 177 16.01 -6.64 5.38
C LEU A 177 15.72 -5.42 6.24
N HIS A 178 15.39 -4.27 5.62
CA HIS A 178 14.80 -3.16 6.34
C HIS A 178 13.45 -3.55 6.95
N SER A 179 13.10 -3.00 8.11
CA SER A 179 11.82 -3.28 8.77
C SER A 179 10.78 -2.19 8.57
N SER A 180 11.18 -1.03 8.06
CA SER A 180 10.30 0.13 7.92
C SER A 180 10.69 1.04 6.76
N LEU A 181 9.72 1.86 6.36
CA LEU A 181 9.83 2.95 5.39
C LEU A 181 9.09 4.16 5.97
N ASN A 182 9.66 5.36 5.97
CA ASN A 182 8.95 6.56 6.38
C ASN A 182 8.27 7.28 5.18
N PHE A 183 7.48 8.33 5.47
CA PHE A 183 6.78 9.11 4.45
C PHE A 183 7.73 10.02 3.63
N GLU A 184 9.01 10.06 3.95
CA GLU A 184 10.05 10.67 3.11
C GLU A 184 10.71 9.67 2.14
N GLY A 185 10.24 8.42 2.10
CA GLY A 185 10.80 7.38 1.24
C GLY A 185 12.12 6.78 1.75
N LYS A 186 12.46 6.98 3.03
CA LYS A 186 13.69 6.47 3.63
C LYS A 186 13.42 5.16 4.36
N TYR A 187 14.16 4.12 3.98
CA TYR A 187 14.14 2.83 4.68
C TYR A 187 14.91 2.92 5.99
N GLY A 188 14.48 2.12 6.97
CA GLY A 188 15.12 2.08 8.28
C GLY A 188 14.58 0.97 9.16
N GLY A 189 14.68 1.20 10.48
CA GLY A 189 14.31 0.26 11.52
C GLY A 189 15.37 -0.80 11.78
N GLU A 190 15.07 -1.73 12.67
CA GLU A 190 15.93 -2.86 12.98
C GLU A 190 16.02 -3.82 11.79
N GLU A 191 17.18 -4.44 11.59
CA GLU A 191 17.35 -5.46 10.58
C GLU A 191 16.44 -6.65 10.86
N LYS A 192 15.73 -7.11 9.82
CA LYS A 192 14.84 -8.27 9.92
C LYS A 192 15.33 -9.43 9.09
N LYS A 193 15.03 -10.63 9.61
CA LYS A 193 15.00 -11.87 8.86
C LYS A 193 13.55 -12.17 8.49
N LEU A 194 13.29 -12.43 7.23
CA LEU A 194 12.04 -13.01 6.77
C LEU A 194 12.22 -14.52 6.64
N GLU A 195 11.20 -15.27 7.01
CA GLU A 195 11.09 -16.70 6.74
C GLU A 195 9.74 -17.00 6.09
N ILE A 196 9.76 -17.65 4.92
CA ILE A 196 8.56 -18.01 4.17
C ILE A 196 8.52 -19.51 3.94
N GLU A 197 7.32 -20.06 4.01
CA GLU A 197 7.07 -21.46 3.69
C GLU A 197 6.67 -21.58 2.22
N CYS A 198 7.28 -22.55 1.52
CA CYS A 198 6.94 -22.85 0.13
C CYS A 198 5.80 -23.88 0.07
N ALA A 199 4.95 -23.76 -0.93
CA ALA A 199 3.92 -24.72 -1.25
C ALA A 199 4.38 -25.68 -2.36
N LEU A 200 4.05 -26.96 -2.24
CA LEU A 200 4.29 -27.94 -3.30
C LEU A 200 3.22 -27.80 -4.39
N GLY A 201 3.64 -27.46 -5.58
CA GLY A 201 2.78 -27.39 -6.76
C GLY A 201 2.49 -28.79 -7.34
N THR A 202 1.45 -28.89 -8.15
CA THR A 202 1.06 -30.11 -8.88
C THR A 202 2.13 -30.56 -9.88
N ASP A 203 3.03 -29.68 -10.25
CA ASP A 203 4.18 -29.92 -11.14
C ASP A 203 5.45 -30.42 -10.40
N GLY A 204 5.33 -30.72 -9.10
CA GLY A 204 6.44 -31.19 -8.27
C GLY A 204 7.43 -30.11 -7.85
N ARG A 205 7.15 -28.83 -8.10
CA ARG A 205 7.99 -27.71 -7.67
C ARG A 205 7.48 -27.14 -6.34
N TRP A 206 8.42 -26.77 -5.49
CA TRP A 206 8.15 -26.01 -4.29
C TRP A 206 8.26 -24.52 -4.64
N THR A 207 7.21 -23.77 -4.38
CA THR A 207 7.14 -22.35 -4.77
C THR A 207 6.63 -21.49 -3.63
N ALA A 208 7.13 -20.25 -3.56
CA ALA A 208 6.54 -19.20 -2.73
C ALA A 208 6.57 -17.87 -3.51
N GLY A 209 5.55 -17.07 -3.32
CA GLY A 209 5.45 -15.76 -3.95
C GLY A 209 4.54 -15.70 -5.18
N PRO A 210 4.45 -14.50 -5.84
CA PRO A 210 5.17 -13.31 -5.39
C PRO A 210 4.68 -12.79 -4.03
N VAL A 211 5.63 -12.50 -3.15
CA VAL A 211 5.41 -11.72 -1.93
C VAL A 211 6.29 -10.47 -1.96
N TYR A 212 5.87 -9.41 -1.30
CA TYR A 212 6.57 -8.13 -1.35
C TYR A 212 7.26 -7.85 -0.02
N ILE A 213 8.52 -7.42 -0.10
CA ILE A 213 9.41 -7.19 1.04
C ILE A 213 10.07 -5.82 0.91
N PHE A 214 10.45 -5.21 2.04
CA PHE A 214 11.34 -4.06 1.98
C PHE A 214 12.73 -4.49 1.48
N PRO A 215 13.51 -3.58 0.88
CA PRO A 215 14.86 -3.86 0.40
C PRO A 215 15.77 -4.42 1.49
N GLY A 216 16.86 -5.03 1.06
CA GLY A 216 17.93 -5.45 1.96
C GLY A 216 18.62 -4.24 2.61
N SER A 217 18.98 -4.37 3.88
CA SER A 217 19.66 -3.32 4.66
C SER A 217 21.18 -3.44 4.63
N GLY A 218 21.72 -4.58 4.17
CA GLY A 218 23.15 -4.85 4.10
C GLY A 218 23.73 -4.78 2.69
N SER A 219 25.04 -5.01 2.58
CA SER A 219 25.76 -5.15 1.31
C SER A 219 25.69 -6.55 0.71
N GLN A 220 25.20 -7.52 1.45
CA GLN A 220 25.03 -8.92 1.08
C GLN A 220 23.73 -9.44 1.65
N THR A 221 23.19 -10.49 1.02
CA THR A 221 22.01 -11.22 1.49
C THR A 221 22.40 -12.61 1.93
N THR A 222 21.98 -12.99 3.13
CA THR A 222 22.04 -14.35 3.61
C THR A 222 20.73 -15.05 3.31
N LEU A 223 20.79 -16.15 2.57
CA LEU A 223 19.68 -17.05 2.32
C LEU A 223 19.84 -18.29 3.17
N SER A 224 18.77 -18.79 3.77
CA SER A 224 18.70 -20.08 4.43
C SER A 224 17.57 -20.90 3.81
N ILE A 225 17.87 -22.13 3.39
CA ILE A 225 16.86 -23.05 2.87
C ILE A 225 16.79 -24.23 3.82
N THR A 226 15.64 -24.37 4.48
CA THR A 226 15.38 -25.50 5.39
C THR A 226 14.45 -26.47 4.69
N LEU A 227 14.87 -27.72 4.63
CA LEU A 227 14.15 -28.85 4.04
C LEU A 227 13.89 -29.90 5.10
N ASP A 228 12.65 -30.33 5.22
CA ASP A 228 12.28 -31.47 6.06
C ASP A 228 12.01 -32.69 5.16
N ASP A 229 12.73 -33.74 5.36
CA ASP A 229 12.54 -35.02 4.67
C ASP A 229 12.30 -36.18 5.65
N SER A 230 12.41 -37.41 5.18
CA SER A 230 12.26 -38.61 6.03
C SER A 230 13.42 -38.83 7.02
N LYS A 231 14.56 -38.15 6.84
CA LYS A 231 15.75 -38.24 7.68
C LYS A 231 15.85 -37.13 8.71
N GLY A 232 14.99 -36.06 8.58
CA GLY A 232 14.95 -34.94 9.50
C GLY A 232 14.99 -33.61 8.79
N SER A 233 15.33 -32.56 9.54
CA SER A 233 15.41 -31.18 9.06
C SER A 233 16.87 -30.84 8.72
N HIS A 234 17.07 -30.30 7.53
CA HIS A 234 18.39 -29.87 7.02
C HIS A 234 18.33 -28.41 6.60
N THR A 235 19.24 -27.58 7.10
CA THR A 235 19.32 -26.16 6.74
C THR A 235 20.61 -25.87 5.97
N TYR A 236 20.47 -25.24 4.83
CA TYR A 236 21.56 -24.83 3.95
C TYR A 236 21.65 -23.31 3.94
N GLY A 237 22.85 -22.78 4.13
CA GLY A 237 23.13 -21.34 4.11
C GLY A 237 23.84 -20.93 2.83
N TYR A 238 23.42 -19.80 2.28
CA TYR A 238 24.06 -19.19 1.11
C TYR A 238 24.18 -17.68 1.30
N VAL A 239 25.33 -17.11 0.88
CA VAL A 239 25.56 -15.65 0.92
C VAL A 239 25.65 -15.13 -0.50
N SER A 240 24.76 -14.22 -0.83
CA SER A 240 24.66 -13.55 -2.13
C SER A 240 25.16 -12.11 -2.05
N LYS A 241 25.89 -11.66 -3.06
CA LYS A 241 26.19 -10.24 -3.26
C LYS A 241 25.02 -9.46 -3.85
N VAL A 242 24.01 -10.16 -4.35
CA VAL A 242 22.77 -9.52 -4.83
C VAL A 242 21.86 -9.29 -3.64
N VAL A 243 21.41 -8.06 -3.47
CA VAL A 243 20.55 -7.62 -2.37
C VAL A 243 19.18 -7.24 -2.95
N PRO A 244 18.06 -7.61 -2.30
CA PRO A 244 16.74 -7.15 -2.72
C PRO A 244 16.70 -5.62 -2.83
N GLN A 245 16.19 -5.12 -3.94
CA GLN A 245 16.08 -3.69 -4.22
C GLN A 245 14.62 -3.33 -4.48
N ALA A 246 14.23 -2.11 -4.09
CA ALA A 246 12.92 -1.58 -4.44
C ALA A 246 12.75 -1.55 -5.97
N ASN A 247 11.53 -1.78 -6.42
CA ASN A 247 11.17 -1.81 -7.84
C ASN A 247 11.90 -2.90 -8.66
N HIS A 248 12.38 -3.96 -8.00
CA HIS A 248 13.04 -5.07 -8.68
C HIS A 248 12.54 -6.44 -8.16
N PRO A 249 12.37 -7.43 -9.05
CA PRO A 249 12.14 -8.80 -8.61
C PRO A 249 13.40 -9.39 -7.99
N TYR A 250 13.25 -10.14 -6.93
CA TYR A 250 14.28 -10.94 -6.31
C TYR A 250 13.88 -12.42 -6.40
N ASN A 251 14.46 -13.15 -7.34
CA ASN A 251 14.09 -14.52 -7.64
C ASN A 251 15.13 -15.48 -7.04
N ILE A 252 14.68 -16.45 -6.25
CA ILE A 252 15.48 -17.52 -5.69
C ILE A 252 15.12 -18.80 -6.43
N GLY A 253 16.02 -19.29 -7.27
CA GLY A 253 15.91 -20.56 -7.97
C GLY A 253 16.89 -21.60 -7.41
N GLY A 254 16.48 -22.86 -7.36
CA GLY A 254 17.36 -23.92 -6.92
C GLY A 254 16.86 -25.32 -7.23
N SER A 255 17.72 -26.31 -7.02
CA SER A 255 17.37 -27.74 -7.10
C SER A 255 17.97 -28.52 -5.94
N TYR A 256 17.27 -29.58 -5.51
CA TYR A 256 17.70 -30.48 -4.46
C TYR A 256 17.89 -31.90 -5.02
N THR A 257 19.10 -32.37 -5.02
CA THR A 257 19.46 -33.74 -5.47
C THR A 257 20.15 -34.56 -4.37
N GLY A 258 19.85 -34.26 -3.08
CA GLY A 258 20.55 -34.79 -1.89
C GLY A 258 21.51 -33.75 -1.33
N ASP A 259 21.81 -32.70 -2.07
CA ASP A 259 22.45 -31.46 -1.67
C ASP A 259 21.74 -30.31 -2.42
N ILE A 260 21.77 -29.08 -1.88
CA ILE A 260 21.16 -27.94 -2.56
C ILE A 260 22.16 -27.29 -3.50
N SER A 261 21.79 -27.20 -4.77
CA SER A 261 22.39 -26.30 -5.74
C SER A 261 21.46 -25.09 -5.94
N ILE A 262 21.93 -23.90 -5.61
CA ILE A 262 21.24 -22.65 -5.95
C ILE A 262 21.74 -22.23 -7.31
N ASP A 263 20.86 -22.24 -8.32
CA ASP A 263 21.18 -21.73 -9.63
C ASP A 263 21.22 -20.21 -9.54
N GLY A 264 22.43 -19.64 -9.62
CA GLY A 264 22.73 -18.25 -9.33
C GLY A 264 22.25 -17.22 -10.32
N SER A 265 21.04 -17.35 -10.87
CA SER A 265 20.40 -16.30 -11.66
C SER A 265 19.47 -15.47 -10.78
N LEU A 266 20.05 -14.73 -9.85
CA LEU A 266 19.39 -13.58 -9.23
C LEU A 266 19.36 -12.48 -10.29
N ILE A 267 18.40 -12.56 -11.21
CA ILE A 267 18.24 -11.56 -12.26
C ILE A 267 17.44 -10.40 -11.66
N ALA A 268 18.14 -9.35 -11.27
CA ALA A 268 17.54 -8.04 -11.03
C ALA A 268 17.21 -7.41 -12.38
N LYS A 269 16.08 -7.75 -12.98
CA LYS A 269 15.52 -7.03 -14.09
C LYS A 269 14.44 -6.10 -13.54
N GLY A 270 14.57 -4.81 -13.81
CA GLY A 270 13.55 -3.83 -13.38
C GLY A 270 12.16 -4.22 -13.94
N TRP A 271 11.13 -3.82 -13.25
CA TRP A 271 9.77 -3.92 -13.79
C TRP A 271 9.63 -2.90 -14.91
N GLU A 272 9.54 -3.40 -16.13
CA GLU A 272 9.19 -2.60 -17.31
C GLU A 272 7.68 -2.48 -17.45
#